data_96cf99e5e2c1b9eccdba9db07e94a963
#
_entry.id   96cf99e5e2c1b9eccdba9db07e94a963
#
_cell.length_a   1.000
_cell.length_b   1.000
_cell.length_c   1.000
_cell.angle_alpha   90.00
_cell.angle_beta   90.00
_cell.angle_gamma   90.00
#
_symmetry.space_group_name_H-M   'P 1'
#
loop_
_entity.id
_entity.type
_entity.pdbx_description
1 polymer ?
#
loop_
_entity_poly.entity_id
_entity_poly.type
_entity_poly.pdbx_seq_one_letter_code
_entity_poly.pdbx_strand_id
1 'polypeptide(L)'
;MNTPQFDLSAMLTQQTAVQQIPCEMLHPYHNHKFELYTGERLEDMVASIKENGVLSPIIVQPDGDGYEILIGHNRWNASKLAGLPSVPAIIKAGLTEDEAEMYVIESNVMQRGFENLRISEQAAAVALRHNEMFSQGKRNDILRELELLENPNAEVEESTLTPVGSKLDSGKTVGAEYGVSKGSVIRLIRINKLIDRLKALVDSGDIAIRTGVELSFLSEDTQAVVAECAEEDKIEFKIAKMLRASAESDGYIDRDTVHSIIYGDDTEQTPKPKSVKISNYTYTKYFAEGTKPKEITETIEKALEFYFKNNT
;
A
#
# COMPACT_ATOMS: atom_id res chain seq x y z
N MET A 1 33.56 -44.60 -15.08
CA MET A 1 32.49 -43.59 -15.31
C MET A 1 32.62 -42.58 -14.23
N ASN A 2 33.19 -41.37 -14.52
CA ASN A 2 33.29 -40.28 -13.54
C ASN A 2 31.91 -39.63 -13.42
N THR A 3 31.30 -39.76 -12.26
CA THR A 3 30.18 -38.94 -11.87
C THR A 3 30.65 -37.48 -11.78
N PRO A 4 30.03 -36.52 -12.45
CA PRO A 4 30.38 -35.12 -12.28
C PRO A 4 30.14 -34.74 -10.82
N GLN A 5 31.22 -34.41 -10.11
CA GLN A 5 31.15 -33.85 -8.76
C GLN A 5 30.54 -32.44 -8.89
N PHE A 6 29.32 -32.28 -8.39
CA PHE A 6 28.65 -30.97 -8.31
C PHE A 6 29.45 -30.11 -7.33
N ASP A 7 30.16 -29.13 -7.84
CA ASP A 7 30.94 -28.20 -7.02
C ASP A 7 30.01 -27.05 -6.55
N LEU A 8 29.42 -27.30 -5.41
CA LEU A 8 28.50 -26.33 -4.73
C LEU A 8 29.22 -25.02 -4.41
N SER A 9 30.56 -25.07 -4.14
CA SER A 9 31.33 -23.87 -3.81
C SER A 9 31.57 -23.00 -5.05
N ALA A 10 31.74 -23.59 -6.22
CA ALA A 10 31.84 -22.86 -7.48
C ALA A 10 30.52 -22.19 -7.88
N MET A 11 29.39 -22.84 -7.61
CA MET A 11 28.05 -22.26 -7.84
C MET A 11 27.77 -21.09 -6.92
N LEU A 12 28.09 -21.20 -5.64
CA LEU A 12 27.93 -20.12 -4.65
C LEU A 12 28.84 -18.92 -4.97
N THR A 13 30.07 -19.18 -5.46
CA THR A 13 31.03 -18.13 -5.84
C THR A 13 30.58 -17.39 -7.10
N GLN A 14 29.93 -18.06 -8.06
CA GLN A 14 29.41 -17.42 -9.26
C GLN A 14 28.19 -16.51 -8.96
N GLN A 15 27.38 -16.85 -7.98
CA GLN A 15 26.20 -16.04 -7.60
C GLN A 15 26.53 -14.74 -6.83
N THR A 16 27.76 -14.60 -6.35
CA THR A 16 28.22 -13.41 -5.59
C THR A 16 29.26 -12.57 -6.34
N ALA A 17 29.67 -12.98 -7.55
CA ALA A 17 30.65 -12.24 -8.34
C ALA A 17 30.03 -10.89 -8.83
N VAL A 18 30.72 -9.81 -8.50
CA VAL A 18 30.34 -8.46 -9.00
C VAL A 18 30.78 -8.36 -10.46
N GLN A 19 29.85 -7.99 -11.33
CA GLN A 19 30.08 -7.81 -12.77
C GLN A 19 29.72 -6.37 -13.17
N GLN A 20 30.41 -5.84 -14.19
CA GLN A 20 30.05 -4.54 -14.77
C GLN A 20 28.98 -4.76 -15.83
N ILE A 21 27.77 -4.29 -15.60
CA ILE A 21 26.65 -4.41 -16.53
C ILE A 21 26.38 -3.05 -17.17
N PRO A 22 26.29 -2.96 -18.52
CA PRO A 22 25.93 -1.75 -19.22
C PRO A 22 24.59 -1.20 -18.73
N CYS A 23 24.51 0.13 -18.49
CA CYS A 23 23.27 0.76 -17.99
C CYS A 23 22.08 0.57 -18.95
N GLU A 24 22.33 0.40 -20.25
CA GLU A 24 21.33 0.17 -21.30
C GLU A 24 20.71 -1.24 -21.25
N MET A 25 21.41 -2.22 -20.65
CA MET A 25 20.90 -3.59 -20.44
C MET A 25 20.05 -3.71 -19.19
N LEU A 26 19.92 -2.65 -18.40
CA LEU A 26 19.22 -2.62 -17.13
C LEU A 26 17.87 -1.94 -17.27
N HIS A 27 16.84 -2.54 -16.70
CA HIS A 27 15.52 -1.94 -16.58
C HIS A 27 14.95 -2.11 -15.16
N PRO A 28 13.98 -1.27 -14.75
CA PRO A 28 13.35 -1.39 -13.43
C PRO A 28 12.61 -2.71 -13.29
N TYR A 29 12.46 -3.17 -12.04
CA TYR A 29 11.55 -4.27 -11.71
C TYR A 29 10.15 -3.96 -12.23
N HIS A 30 9.53 -4.89 -12.96
CA HIS A 30 8.25 -4.68 -13.65
C HIS A 30 7.13 -4.23 -12.70
N ASN A 31 7.16 -4.66 -11.44
CA ASN A 31 6.20 -4.30 -10.39
C ASN A 31 6.85 -3.37 -9.33
N HIS A 32 7.73 -2.44 -9.77
CA HIS A 32 8.44 -1.53 -8.88
C HIS A 32 7.50 -0.49 -8.31
N LYS A 33 7.17 -0.61 -7.02
CA LYS A 33 6.18 0.23 -6.29
C LYS A 33 6.80 1.45 -5.60
N PHE A 34 8.15 1.55 -5.55
CA PHE A 34 8.85 2.56 -4.77
C PHE A 34 9.29 3.73 -5.63
N GLU A 35 9.04 4.96 -5.15
CA GLU A 35 9.50 6.16 -5.84
C GLU A 35 11.03 6.27 -5.88
N LEU A 36 11.52 6.72 -7.04
CA LEU A 36 12.91 7.11 -7.17
C LEU A 36 13.17 8.46 -6.47
N TYR A 37 14.41 8.68 -6.05
CA TYR A 37 14.81 9.96 -5.47
C TYR A 37 14.69 11.08 -6.50
N THR A 38 14.30 12.26 -6.00
CA THR A 38 14.18 13.49 -6.77
C THR A 38 14.85 14.66 -5.99
N GLY A 39 15.01 15.81 -6.64
CA GLY A 39 15.57 16.99 -6.02
C GLY A 39 16.97 16.79 -5.44
N GLU A 40 17.27 17.47 -4.35
CA GLU A 40 18.60 17.52 -3.71
C GLU A 40 19.19 16.12 -3.44
N ARG A 41 18.37 15.19 -2.96
CA ARG A 41 18.81 13.83 -2.66
C ARG A 41 19.30 13.06 -3.91
N LEU A 42 18.67 13.29 -5.07
CA LEU A 42 19.13 12.73 -6.34
C LEU A 42 20.40 13.44 -6.82
N GLU A 43 20.47 14.76 -6.70
CA GLU A 43 21.62 15.55 -7.11
C GLU A 43 22.87 15.17 -6.31
N ASP A 44 22.75 15.01 -5.00
CA ASP A 44 23.84 14.55 -4.12
C ASP A 44 24.32 13.15 -4.52
N MET A 45 23.38 12.22 -4.82
CA MET A 45 23.74 10.88 -5.27
C MET A 45 24.47 10.91 -6.62
N VAL A 46 24.02 11.74 -7.57
CA VAL A 46 24.68 11.93 -8.87
C VAL A 46 26.09 12.49 -8.70
N ALA A 47 26.25 13.50 -7.83
CA ALA A 47 27.56 14.08 -7.53
C ALA A 47 28.52 13.06 -6.91
N SER A 48 28.06 12.31 -5.92
CA SER A 48 28.84 11.24 -5.27
C SER A 48 29.26 10.16 -6.28
N ILE A 49 28.33 9.73 -7.16
CA ILE A 49 28.64 8.70 -8.17
C ILE A 49 29.62 9.22 -9.22
N LYS A 50 29.57 10.49 -9.60
CA LYS A 50 30.57 11.10 -10.50
C LYS A 50 31.96 11.10 -9.91
N GLU A 51 32.05 11.34 -8.60
CA GLU A 51 33.35 11.42 -7.91
C GLU A 51 33.91 10.06 -7.56
N ASN A 52 33.09 9.16 -7.03
CA ASN A 52 33.53 7.91 -6.40
C ASN A 52 33.11 6.64 -7.17
N GLY A 53 32.27 6.78 -8.21
CA GLY A 53 31.62 5.65 -8.83
C GLY A 53 30.52 5.05 -7.95
N VAL A 54 30.02 3.89 -8.35
CA VAL A 54 29.03 3.11 -7.58
C VAL A 54 29.77 2.22 -6.58
N LEU A 55 29.78 2.60 -5.31
CA LEU A 55 30.53 1.91 -4.25
C LEU A 55 29.90 0.56 -3.86
N SER A 56 28.59 0.47 -3.81
CA SER A 56 27.87 -0.78 -3.51
C SER A 56 27.20 -1.31 -4.76
N PRO A 57 27.40 -2.60 -5.13
CA PRO A 57 26.79 -3.17 -6.33
C PRO A 57 25.26 -3.15 -6.22
N ILE A 58 24.62 -3.09 -7.38
CA ILE A 58 23.16 -3.33 -7.48
C ILE A 58 22.91 -4.83 -7.53
N ILE A 59 21.68 -5.28 -7.23
CA ILE A 59 21.27 -6.68 -7.47
C ILE A 59 20.29 -6.72 -8.62
N VAL A 60 20.50 -7.65 -9.53
CA VAL A 60 19.70 -7.82 -10.74
C VAL A 60 19.37 -9.29 -10.98
N GLN A 61 18.31 -9.55 -11.71
CA GLN A 61 18.01 -10.88 -12.27
C GLN A 61 18.00 -10.84 -13.79
N PRO A 62 18.31 -11.95 -14.48
CA PRO A 62 18.17 -12.03 -15.94
C PRO A 62 16.70 -11.87 -16.35
N ASP A 63 16.44 -11.03 -17.36
CA ASP A 63 15.14 -10.88 -17.99
C ASP A 63 15.29 -10.60 -19.47
N GLY A 64 14.86 -11.56 -20.31
CA GLY A 64 15.07 -11.52 -21.75
C GLY A 64 16.53 -11.39 -22.13
N ASP A 65 16.84 -10.38 -22.95
CA ASP A 65 18.22 -10.06 -23.38
C ASP A 65 18.95 -9.12 -22.40
N GLY A 66 18.30 -8.73 -21.29
CA GLY A 66 18.80 -7.77 -20.30
C GLY A 66 18.70 -8.28 -18.88
N TYR A 67 18.64 -7.31 -17.96
CA TYR A 67 18.56 -7.57 -16.54
C TYR A 67 17.57 -6.65 -15.87
N GLU A 68 16.72 -7.21 -15.06
CA GLU A 68 15.77 -6.51 -14.22
C GLU A 68 16.41 -6.17 -12.87
N ILE A 69 16.26 -4.94 -12.42
CA ILE A 69 16.86 -4.44 -11.18
C ILE A 69 15.98 -4.83 -9.99
N LEU A 70 16.52 -5.57 -9.04
CA LEU A 70 15.86 -5.88 -7.77
C LEU A 70 16.23 -4.86 -6.68
N ILE A 71 17.52 -4.48 -6.63
CA ILE A 71 18.04 -3.53 -5.64
C ILE A 71 18.92 -2.50 -6.31
N GLY A 72 18.73 -1.22 -5.95
CA GLY A 72 19.61 -0.13 -6.36
C GLY A 72 19.07 0.70 -7.53
N HIS A 73 17.76 0.74 -7.72
CA HIS A 73 17.10 1.58 -8.73
C HIS A 73 17.59 3.04 -8.71
N ASN A 74 17.76 3.62 -7.53
CA ASN A 74 18.28 4.99 -7.37
C ASN A 74 19.75 5.10 -7.80
N ARG A 75 20.59 4.11 -7.49
CA ARG A 75 22.00 4.05 -7.91
C ARG A 75 22.12 3.95 -9.43
N TRP A 76 21.34 3.08 -10.05
CA TRP A 76 21.27 2.98 -11.51
C TRP A 76 20.78 4.27 -12.16
N ASN A 77 19.70 4.85 -11.68
CA ASN A 77 19.15 6.11 -12.20
C ASN A 77 20.18 7.24 -12.09
N ALA A 78 20.81 7.40 -10.93
CA ALA A 78 21.85 8.40 -10.72
C ALA A 78 23.11 8.12 -11.57
N SER A 79 23.47 6.85 -11.83
CA SER A 79 24.59 6.49 -12.71
C SER A 79 24.34 6.89 -14.15
N LYS A 80 23.12 6.72 -14.66
CA LYS A 80 22.74 7.22 -16.00
C LYS A 80 22.87 8.74 -16.09
N LEU A 81 22.40 9.46 -15.09
CA LEU A 81 22.50 10.92 -15.01
C LEU A 81 23.96 11.39 -14.81
N ALA A 82 24.77 10.59 -14.15
CA ALA A 82 26.22 10.81 -14.03
C ALA A 82 27.00 10.53 -15.31
N GLY A 83 26.39 9.86 -16.32
CA GLY A 83 27.02 9.49 -17.58
C GLY A 83 27.88 8.24 -17.52
N LEU A 84 27.68 7.36 -16.51
CA LEU A 84 28.42 6.09 -16.44
C LEU A 84 27.87 5.09 -17.49
N PRO A 85 28.75 4.41 -18.23
CA PRO A 85 28.32 3.42 -19.24
C PRO A 85 27.84 2.12 -18.60
N SER A 86 28.33 1.78 -17.41
CA SER A 86 28.01 0.54 -16.68
C SER A 86 28.00 0.75 -15.19
N VAL A 87 27.38 -0.18 -14.46
CA VAL A 87 27.34 -0.23 -13.00
C VAL A 87 27.77 -1.60 -12.49
N PRO A 88 28.40 -1.67 -11.31
CA PRO A 88 28.70 -2.96 -10.67
C PRO A 88 27.38 -3.61 -10.21
N ALA A 89 27.18 -4.86 -10.58
CA ALA A 89 25.99 -5.63 -10.27
C ALA A 89 26.29 -7.06 -9.84
N ILE A 90 25.47 -7.63 -8.99
CA ILE A 90 25.41 -9.03 -8.64
C ILE A 90 24.19 -9.63 -9.34
N ILE A 91 24.42 -10.69 -10.13
CA ILE A 91 23.34 -11.36 -10.84
C ILE A 91 22.78 -12.48 -9.98
N LYS A 92 21.47 -12.44 -9.72
CA LYS A 92 20.70 -13.50 -9.07
C LYS A 92 19.85 -14.19 -10.12
N ALA A 93 20.18 -15.44 -10.44
CA ALA A 93 19.42 -16.24 -11.39
C ALA A 93 18.54 -17.27 -10.67
N GLY A 94 17.39 -17.59 -11.28
CA GLY A 94 16.50 -18.64 -10.79
C GLY A 94 15.66 -18.28 -9.57
N LEU A 95 15.48 -16.97 -9.30
CA LEU A 95 14.56 -16.50 -8.30
C LEU A 95 13.11 -16.75 -8.77
N THR A 96 12.24 -17.10 -7.81
CA THR A 96 10.81 -17.03 -8.04
C THR A 96 10.35 -15.57 -8.02
N GLU A 97 9.18 -15.29 -8.58
CA GLU A 97 8.58 -13.94 -8.54
C GLU A 97 8.49 -13.38 -7.12
N ASP A 98 8.03 -14.22 -6.19
CA ASP A 98 7.91 -13.86 -4.77
C ASP A 98 9.27 -13.52 -4.13
N GLU A 99 10.34 -14.26 -4.48
CA GLU A 99 11.69 -13.97 -3.99
C GLU A 99 12.23 -12.66 -4.58
N ALA A 100 11.98 -12.39 -5.85
CA ALA A 100 12.37 -11.15 -6.50
C ALA A 100 11.64 -9.94 -5.85
N GLU A 101 10.32 -10.04 -5.64
CA GLU A 101 9.54 -9.01 -4.95
C GLU A 101 10.05 -8.77 -3.52
N MET A 102 10.46 -9.84 -2.82
CA MET A 102 11.03 -9.73 -1.47
C MET A 102 12.33 -8.90 -1.46
N TYR A 103 13.27 -9.13 -2.42
CA TYR A 103 14.48 -8.32 -2.54
C TYR A 103 14.14 -6.84 -2.71
N VAL A 104 13.17 -6.52 -3.58
CA VAL A 104 12.74 -5.14 -3.84
C VAL A 104 12.15 -4.49 -2.59
N ILE A 105 11.24 -5.17 -1.90
CA ILE A 105 10.53 -4.61 -0.74
C ILE A 105 11.46 -4.49 0.46
N GLU A 106 12.14 -5.56 0.85
CA GLU A 106 12.97 -5.57 2.06
C GLU A 106 14.14 -4.58 1.97
N SER A 107 14.75 -4.43 0.79
CA SER A 107 15.81 -3.42 0.59
C SER A 107 15.30 -1.99 0.79
N ASN A 108 14.08 -1.67 0.35
CA ASN A 108 13.51 -0.35 0.54
C ASN A 108 13.10 -0.10 2.00
N VAL A 109 12.54 -1.11 2.68
CA VAL A 109 12.23 -1.03 4.12
C VAL A 109 13.51 -0.78 4.92
N MET A 110 14.60 -1.52 4.63
CA MET A 110 15.88 -1.38 5.31
C MET A 110 16.51 -0.01 5.09
N GLN A 111 16.53 0.50 3.85
CA GLN A 111 17.20 1.76 3.49
C GLN A 111 16.44 3.01 3.92
N ARG A 112 15.12 2.98 3.98
CA ARG A 112 14.27 4.15 4.25
C ARG A 112 13.66 4.16 5.64
N GLY A 113 13.52 3.00 6.28
CA GLY A 113 12.67 2.80 7.44
C GLY A 113 11.19 2.70 7.04
N PHE A 114 10.45 1.81 7.71
CA PHE A 114 9.04 1.55 7.38
C PHE A 114 8.16 2.81 7.48
N GLU A 115 8.38 3.64 8.46
CA GLU A 115 7.62 4.87 8.72
C GLU A 115 7.79 5.95 7.66
N ASN A 116 8.91 5.91 6.91
CA ASN A 116 9.20 6.87 5.84
C ASN A 116 8.73 6.40 4.46
N LEU A 117 8.16 5.20 4.38
CA LEU A 117 7.52 4.69 3.17
C LEU A 117 6.13 5.32 2.98
N ARG A 118 5.72 5.49 1.72
CA ARG A 118 4.33 5.86 1.40
C ARG A 118 3.36 4.79 1.88
N ILE A 119 2.10 5.13 2.05
CA ILE A 119 1.08 4.19 2.54
C ILE A 119 0.94 2.96 1.63
N SER A 120 1.02 3.15 0.31
CA SER A 120 1.01 2.03 -0.65
C SER A 120 2.24 1.13 -0.53
N GLU A 121 3.42 1.71 -0.29
CA GLU A 121 4.68 0.99 -0.07
C GLU A 121 4.65 0.21 1.26
N GLN A 122 4.14 0.83 2.34
CA GLN A 122 3.90 0.16 3.62
C GLN A 122 2.90 -0.99 3.46
N ALA A 123 1.84 -0.78 2.65
CA ALA A 123 0.84 -1.79 2.37
C ALA A 123 1.42 -3.01 1.64
N ALA A 124 2.31 -2.78 0.67
CA ALA A 124 3.01 -3.85 -0.04
C ALA A 124 3.93 -4.65 0.92
N ALA A 125 4.73 -3.95 1.74
CA ALA A 125 5.63 -4.59 2.71
C ALA A 125 4.85 -5.46 3.74
N VAL A 126 3.76 -4.91 4.30
CA VAL A 126 2.92 -5.63 5.26
C VAL A 126 2.20 -6.81 4.61
N ALA A 127 1.70 -6.66 3.38
CA ALA A 127 1.00 -7.72 2.67
C ALA A 127 1.95 -8.89 2.34
N LEU A 128 3.14 -8.59 1.85
CA LEU A 128 4.17 -9.59 1.58
C LEU A 128 4.53 -10.36 2.86
N ARG A 129 4.78 -9.65 3.95
CA ARG A 129 5.16 -10.25 5.23
C ARG A 129 4.03 -11.08 5.86
N HIS A 130 2.78 -10.66 5.66
CA HIS A 130 1.62 -11.37 6.15
C HIS A 130 1.29 -12.62 5.33
N ASN A 131 1.68 -12.65 4.06
CA ASN A 131 1.48 -13.81 3.20
C ASN A 131 2.33 -14.99 3.72
N GLU A 132 1.67 -16.10 4.06
CA GLU A 132 2.32 -17.33 4.57
C GLU A 132 3.19 -18.04 3.50
N MET A 133 3.24 -17.52 2.26
CA MET A 133 4.00 -18.09 1.15
C MET A 133 5.50 -18.03 1.36
N PHE A 134 6.01 -17.13 2.22
CA PHE A 134 7.43 -17.04 2.51
C PHE A 134 7.79 -17.82 3.76
N SER A 135 8.68 -18.79 3.60
CA SER A 135 9.31 -19.41 4.77
C SER A 135 10.13 -18.33 5.50
N GLN A 136 10.00 -18.26 6.81
CA GLN A 136 10.76 -17.34 7.68
C GLN A 136 12.27 -17.41 7.38
N GLY A 137 12.80 -18.59 7.00
CA GLY A 137 14.18 -18.79 6.65
C GLY A 137 14.63 -18.00 5.43
N LYS A 138 13.91 -18.07 4.31
CA LYS A 138 14.28 -17.34 3.08
C LYS A 138 14.34 -15.83 3.28
N ARG A 139 13.37 -15.25 4.01
CA ARG A 139 13.40 -13.83 4.34
C ARG A 139 14.64 -13.47 5.15
N ASN A 140 14.99 -14.27 6.14
CA ASN A 140 16.17 -14.02 6.97
C ASN A 140 17.46 -14.11 6.16
N ASP A 141 17.54 -15.04 5.20
CA ASP A 141 18.71 -15.16 4.31
C ASP A 141 18.85 -13.89 3.44
N ILE A 142 17.74 -13.36 2.90
CA ILE A 142 17.73 -12.12 2.12
C ILE A 142 18.13 -10.92 2.99
N LEU A 143 17.56 -10.78 4.19
CA LEU A 143 17.92 -9.69 5.11
C LEU A 143 19.42 -9.74 5.47
N ARG A 144 19.96 -10.91 5.75
CA ARG A 144 21.39 -11.10 6.02
C ARG A 144 22.26 -10.69 4.85
N GLU A 145 21.87 -11.05 3.63
CA GLU A 145 22.60 -10.65 2.42
C GLU A 145 22.58 -9.13 2.23
N LEU A 146 21.42 -8.49 2.44
CA LEU A 146 21.26 -7.04 2.35
C LEU A 146 22.15 -6.30 3.36
N GLU A 147 22.16 -6.76 4.61
CA GLU A 147 22.99 -6.20 5.67
C GLU A 147 24.49 -6.29 5.35
N LEU A 148 24.95 -7.43 4.83
CA LEU A 148 26.33 -7.60 4.40
C LEU A 148 26.71 -6.74 3.19
N LEU A 149 25.76 -6.41 2.31
CA LEU A 149 25.99 -5.50 1.19
C LEU A 149 26.11 -4.05 1.63
N GLU A 150 25.39 -3.64 2.67
CA GLU A 150 25.47 -2.30 3.22
C GLU A 150 26.66 -2.12 4.18
N ASN A 151 26.99 -3.17 4.95
CA ASN A 151 28.10 -3.18 5.87
C ASN A 151 28.87 -4.50 5.79
N PRO A 152 29.89 -4.61 4.90
CA PRO A 152 30.68 -5.84 4.69
C PRO A 152 31.39 -6.39 5.94
N ASN A 153 31.55 -5.58 6.98
CA ASN A 153 32.20 -5.95 8.23
C ASN A 153 31.22 -6.20 9.40
N ALA A 154 29.89 -6.22 9.13
CA ALA A 154 28.92 -6.51 10.17
C ALA A 154 29.12 -7.94 10.71
N GLU A 155 29.27 -8.07 12.02
CA GLU A 155 29.12 -9.35 12.70
C GLU A 155 27.62 -9.68 12.76
N VAL A 156 27.16 -10.52 11.85
CA VAL A 156 25.77 -10.96 11.82
C VAL A 156 25.56 -11.99 12.92
N GLU A 157 24.90 -11.61 14.02
CA GLU A 157 24.51 -12.55 15.06
C GLU A 157 23.63 -13.65 14.44
N GLU A 158 23.98 -14.91 14.67
CA GLU A 158 23.13 -16.06 14.38
C GLU A 158 21.87 -15.98 15.23
N SER A 159 20.84 -15.34 14.71
CA SER A 159 19.54 -15.33 15.36
C SER A 159 19.02 -16.76 15.45
N THR A 160 19.02 -17.31 16.65
CA THR A 160 18.46 -18.63 16.96
C THR A 160 16.96 -18.60 16.69
N LEU A 161 16.61 -19.11 15.51
CA LEU A 161 15.22 -19.30 15.09
C LEU A 161 14.58 -20.39 15.92
N THR A 162 13.79 -20.04 16.89
CA THR A 162 12.85 -20.98 17.50
C THR A 162 11.78 -21.33 16.44
N PRO A 163 11.56 -22.63 16.16
CA PRO A 163 10.46 -23.05 15.28
C PRO A 163 9.14 -22.68 15.98
N VAL A 164 8.46 -21.68 15.45
CA VAL A 164 7.17 -21.28 16.02
C VAL A 164 6.07 -22.18 15.47
N GLY A 165 5.88 -23.30 16.14
CA GLY A 165 4.74 -24.20 15.95
C GLY A 165 3.55 -23.80 16.81
N SER A 166 3.03 -22.59 16.67
CA SER A 166 1.72 -22.20 17.20
C SER A 166 1.07 -21.22 16.23
N LYS A 167 -0.26 -21.28 16.11
CA LYS A 167 -1.05 -20.27 15.39
C LYS A 167 -0.87 -18.91 16.03
N LEU A 168 0.28 -18.27 15.80
CA LEU A 168 0.53 -16.88 16.16
C LEU A 168 -0.41 -16.01 15.34
N ASP A 169 -1.03 -15.07 16.02
CA ASP A 169 -1.82 -14.01 15.37
C ASP A 169 -0.87 -13.21 14.44
N SER A 170 -0.81 -13.60 13.17
CA SER A 170 0.11 -13.05 12.16
C SER A 170 0.05 -11.52 12.10
N GLY A 171 -1.13 -10.95 12.30
CA GLY A 171 -1.30 -9.50 12.37
C GLY A 171 -0.63 -8.84 13.58
N LYS A 172 -0.52 -9.55 14.72
CA LYS A 172 0.22 -9.08 15.89
C LYS A 172 1.74 -9.15 15.68
N THR A 173 2.20 -10.23 15.08
CA THR A 173 3.64 -10.47 14.82
C THR A 173 4.17 -9.45 13.83
N VAL A 174 3.49 -9.28 12.68
CA VAL A 174 3.83 -8.26 11.67
C VAL A 174 3.73 -6.85 12.25
N GLY A 175 2.70 -6.57 13.07
CA GLY A 175 2.56 -5.28 13.72
C GLY A 175 3.71 -4.95 14.67
N ALA A 176 4.18 -5.93 15.45
CA ALA A 176 5.31 -5.75 16.35
C ALA A 176 6.62 -5.49 15.58
N GLU A 177 6.81 -6.16 14.44
CA GLU A 177 8.00 -6.04 13.60
C GLU A 177 8.14 -4.64 12.99
N TYR A 178 7.06 -4.07 12.48
CA TYR A 178 7.05 -2.73 11.87
C TYR A 178 6.63 -1.61 12.84
N GLY A 179 6.45 -1.89 14.12
CA GLY A 179 6.05 -0.89 15.12
C GLY A 179 4.63 -0.36 14.96
N VAL A 180 3.74 -1.12 14.30
CA VAL A 180 2.36 -0.69 14.04
C VAL A 180 1.33 -1.57 14.74
N SER A 181 0.12 -1.03 14.97
CA SER A 181 -0.96 -1.80 15.59
C SER A 181 -1.51 -2.89 14.65
N LYS A 182 -2.06 -3.98 15.22
CA LYS A 182 -2.79 -5.00 14.44
C LYS A 182 -3.87 -4.38 13.54
N GLY A 183 -4.59 -3.37 14.02
CA GLY A 183 -5.59 -2.67 13.22
C GLY A 183 -4.99 -1.91 12.03
N SER A 184 -3.76 -1.40 12.17
CA SER A 184 -3.03 -0.78 11.06
C SER A 184 -2.58 -1.83 10.04
N VAL A 185 -2.08 -2.99 10.50
CA VAL A 185 -1.73 -4.13 9.64
C VAL A 185 -2.92 -4.53 8.75
N ILE A 186 -4.10 -4.73 9.35
CA ILE A 186 -5.31 -5.11 8.60
C ILE A 186 -5.68 -4.04 7.55
N ARG A 187 -5.60 -2.75 7.90
CA ARG A 187 -5.87 -1.66 6.97
C ARG A 187 -4.87 -1.65 5.82
N LEU A 188 -3.57 -1.79 6.10
CA LEU A 188 -2.52 -1.82 5.07
C LEU A 188 -2.70 -3.00 4.12
N ILE A 189 -3.02 -4.21 4.62
CA ILE A 189 -3.34 -5.37 3.78
C ILE A 189 -4.53 -5.05 2.86
N ARG A 190 -5.54 -4.33 3.34
CA ARG A 190 -6.66 -3.91 2.51
C ARG A 190 -6.26 -2.87 1.47
N ILE A 191 -5.45 -1.87 1.83
CA ILE A 191 -4.93 -0.85 0.89
C ILE A 191 -4.11 -1.51 -0.22
N ASN A 192 -3.35 -2.58 0.07
CA ASN A 192 -2.59 -3.29 -0.97
C ASN A 192 -3.48 -3.89 -2.08
N LYS A 193 -4.77 -4.11 -1.81
CA LYS A 193 -5.77 -4.61 -2.79
C LYS A 193 -6.39 -3.53 -3.67
N LEU A 194 -6.03 -2.27 -3.48
CA LEU A 194 -6.45 -1.20 -4.37
C LEU A 194 -5.67 -1.27 -5.69
N ILE A 195 -6.30 -0.80 -6.77
CA ILE A 195 -5.60 -0.50 -8.03
C ILE A 195 -4.62 0.66 -7.81
N ASP A 196 -3.59 0.76 -8.66
CA ASP A 196 -2.50 1.73 -8.46
C ASP A 196 -2.96 3.19 -8.49
N ARG A 197 -3.98 3.52 -9.30
CA ARG A 197 -4.58 4.87 -9.32
C ARG A 197 -5.17 5.26 -7.95
N LEU A 198 -5.91 4.36 -7.31
CA LEU A 198 -6.46 4.62 -5.97
C LEU A 198 -5.38 4.61 -4.87
N LYS A 199 -4.34 3.78 -5.01
CA LYS A 199 -3.16 3.83 -4.12
C LYS A 199 -2.49 5.20 -4.18
N ALA A 200 -2.29 5.74 -5.38
CA ALA A 200 -1.70 7.07 -5.57
C ALA A 200 -2.52 8.17 -4.87
N LEU A 201 -3.86 8.11 -4.94
CA LEU A 201 -4.75 9.04 -4.24
C LEU A 201 -4.73 8.87 -2.71
N VAL A 202 -4.44 7.67 -2.21
CA VAL A 202 -4.22 7.44 -0.77
C VAL A 202 -2.86 8.00 -0.34
N ASP A 203 -1.83 7.85 -1.17
CA ASP A 203 -0.49 8.35 -0.90
C ASP A 203 -0.42 9.88 -0.90
N SER A 204 -1.15 10.55 -1.80
CA SER A 204 -1.28 12.02 -1.84
C SER A 204 -2.15 12.57 -0.69
N GLY A 205 -2.97 11.72 -0.06
CA GLY A 205 -3.92 12.12 0.99
C GLY A 205 -5.27 12.60 0.47
N ASP A 206 -5.51 12.57 -0.85
CA ASP A 206 -6.81 12.91 -1.46
C ASP A 206 -7.89 11.92 -1.03
N ILE A 207 -7.51 10.66 -0.87
CA ILE A 207 -8.35 9.61 -0.27
C ILE A 207 -7.78 9.22 1.09
N ALA A 208 -8.59 9.36 2.14
CA ALA A 208 -8.19 8.92 3.48
C ALA A 208 -8.05 7.38 3.53
N ILE A 209 -7.10 6.87 4.33
CA ILE A 209 -6.85 5.41 4.48
C ILE A 209 -8.15 4.65 4.78
N ARG A 210 -9.04 5.18 5.63
CA ARG A 210 -10.31 4.52 5.98
C ARG A 210 -11.25 4.41 4.77
N THR A 211 -11.29 5.42 3.92
CA THR A 211 -12.02 5.41 2.65
C THR A 211 -11.44 4.38 1.69
N GLY A 212 -10.12 4.36 1.52
CA GLY A 212 -9.43 3.37 0.70
C GLY A 212 -9.69 1.92 1.16
N VAL A 213 -9.78 1.69 2.47
CA VAL A 213 -10.16 0.36 3.00
C VAL A 213 -11.55 -0.06 2.53
N GLU A 214 -12.55 0.83 2.54
CA GLU A 214 -13.90 0.51 2.03
C GLU A 214 -13.86 0.24 0.51
N LEU A 215 -13.14 1.07 -0.25
CA LEU A 215 -12.99 0.90 -1.71
C LEU A 215 -12.29 -0.40 -2.09
N SER A 216 -11.39 -0.91 -1.24
CA SER A 216 -10.67 -2.16 -1.49
C SER A 216 -11.53 -3.43 -1.47
N PHE A 217 -12.82 -3.32 -1.14
CA PHE A 217 -13.79 -4.42 -1.24
C PHE A 217 -14.49 -4.48 -2.60
N LEU A 218 -14.33 -3.45 -3.42
CA LEU A 218 -14.88 -3.37 -4.77
C LEU A 218 -14.02 -4.20 -5.75
N SER A 219 -14.62 -4.63 -6.87
CA SER A 219 -13.87 -5.23 -7.97
C SER A 219 -12.91 -4.21 -8.61
N GLU A 220 -11.88 -4.69 -9.30
CA GLU A 220 -10.91 -3.82 -9.97
C GLU A 220 -11.59 -2.90 -11.01
N ASP A 221 -12.57 -3.43 -11.76
CA ASP A 221 -13.36 -2.64 -12.73
C ASP A 221 -14.13 -1.51 -12.03
N THR A 222 -14.80 -1.82 -10.92
CA THR A 222 -15.51 -0.80 -10.12
C THR A 222 -14.54 0.21 -9.53
N GLN A 223 -13.39 -0.24 -9.01
CA GLN A 223 -12.33 0.64 -8.51
C GLN A 223 -11.82 1.59 -9.60
N ALA A 224 -11.71 1.12 -10.86
CA ALA A 224 -11.30 1.96 -11.98
C ALA A 224 -12.29 3.10 -12.24
N VAL A 225 -13.60 2.82 -12.21
CA VAL A 225 -14.64 3.85 -12.34
C VAL A 225 -14.58 4.84 -11.18
N VAL A 226 -14.43 4.35 -9.94
CA VAL A 226 -14.29 5.22 -8.77
C VAL A 226 -13.04 6.10 -8.86
N ALA A 227 -11.93 5.58 -9.38
CA ALA A 227 -10.71 6.36 -9.58
C ALA A 227 -10.88 7.48 -10.60
N GLU A 228 -11.66 7.25 -11.68
CA GLU A 228 -12.02 8.31 -12.64
C GLU A 228 -12.82 9.42 -11.95
N CYS A 229 -13.86 9.06 -11.20
CA CYS A 229 -14.67 10.03 -10.46
C CYS A 229 -13.85 10.79 -9.39
N ALA A 230 -12.88 10.14 -8.76
CA ALA A 230 -12.04 10.74 -7.73
C ALA A 230 -11.08 11.83 -8.25
N GLU A 231 -10.86 11.92 -9.57
CA GLU A 231 -10.11 13.02 -10.21
C GLU A 231 -10.94 14.30 -10.28
N GLU A 232 -12.27 14.18 -10.34
CA GLU A 232 -13.20 15.31 -10.45
C GLU A 232 -13.74 15.75 -9.08
N ASP A 233 -14.07 14.77 -8.22
CA ASP A 233 -14.70 15.01 -6.93
C ASP A 233 -14.09 14.15 -5.81
N LYS A 234 -14.10 14.71 -4.59
CA LYS A 234 -13.59 14.03 -3.41
C LYS A 234 -14.49 12.87 -2.98
N ILE A 235 -13.95 11.67 -2.96
CA ILE A 235 -14.65 10.48 -2.45
C ILE A 235 -14.64 10.46 -0.92
N GLU A 236 -15.75 10.79 -0.31
CA GLU A 236 -15.92 10.75 1.14
C GLU A 236 -16.09 9.30 1.65
N PHE A 237 -15.76 9.08 2.93
CA PHE A 237 -15.93 7.78 3.60
C PHE A 237 -17.36 7.23 3.51
N LYS A 238 -18.36 8.11 3.58
CA LYS A 238 -19.77 7.73 3.47
C LYS A 238 -20.11 7.16 2.10
N ILE A 239 -19.60 7.79 1.04
CA ILE A 239 -19.77 7.36 -0.35
C ILE A 239 -19.11 5.99 -0.56
N ALA A 240 -17.86 5.82 -0.14
CA ALA A 240 -17.15 4.55 -0.23
C ALA A 240 -17.90 3.41 0.49
N LYS A 241 -18.50 3.69 1.65
CA LYS A 241 -19.31 2.73 2.38
C LYS A 241 -20.62 2.37 1.67
N MET A 242 -21.24 3.33 0.98
CA MET A 242 -22.44 3.07 0.17
C MET A 242 -22.09 2.22 -1.06
N LEU A 243 -21.00 2.53 -1.75
CA LEU A 243 -20.50 1.72 -2.87
C LEU A 243 -20.25 0.28 -2.45
N ARG A 244 -19.54 0.09 -1.33
CA ARG A 244 -19.31 -1.25 -0.79
C ARG A 244 -20.61 -1.98 -0.45
N ALA A 245 -21.56 -1.33 0.21
CA ALA A 245 -22.84 -1.95 0.56
C ALA A 245 -23.64 -2.36 -0.68
N SER A 246 -23.63 -1.55 -1.74
CA SER A 246 -24.25 -1.91 -3.03
C SER A 246 -23.54 -3.11 -3.68
N ALA A 247 -22.20 -3.15 -3.67
CA ALA A 247 -21.44 -4.27 -4.20
C ALA A 247 -21.69 -5.58 -3.42
N GLU A 248 -21.85 -5.51 -2.11
CA GLU A 248 -22.18 -6.69 -1.27
C GLU A 248 -23.58 -7.21 -1.53
N SER A 249 -24.56 -6.33 -1.88
CA SER A 249 -25.95 -6.70 -2.19
C SER A 249 -26.08 -7.33 -3.58
N ASP A 250 -25.46 -6.71 -4.58
CA ASP A 250 -25.75 -7.00 -6.00
C ASP A 250 -24.63 -7.80 -6.68
N GLY A 251 -23.50 -8.05 -5.97
CA GLY A 251 -22.34 -8.79 -6.44
C GLY A 251 -21.50 -8.05 -7.49
N TYR A 252 -22.06 -7.05 -8.16
CA TYR A 252 -21.42 -6.18 -9.15
C TYR A 252 -22.14 -4.83 -9.17
N ILE A 253 -21.39 -3.75 -9.29
CA ILE A 253 -21.94 -2.41 -9.49
C ILE A 253 -21.51 -1.92 -10.87
N ASP A 254 -22.48 -1.57 -11.70
CA ASP A 254 -22.22 -0.95 -12.99
C ASP A 254 -21.77 0.52 -12.84
N ARG A 255 -21.27 1.09 -13.95
CA ARG A 255 -20.77 2.45 -13.99
C ARG A 255 -21.85 3.49 -13.61
N ASP A 256 -23.07 3.31 -14.09
CA ASP A 256 -24.16 4.27 -13.86
C ASP A 256 -24.55 4.28 -12.38
N THR A 257 -24.58 3.12 -11.73
CA THR A 257 -24.81 3.00 -10.30
C THR A 257 -23.67 3.66 -9.49
N VAL A 258 -22.40 3.50 -9.90
CA VAL A 258 -21.26 4.19 -9.25
C VAL A 258 -21.44 5.70 -9.35
N HIS A 259 -21.76 6.23 -10.55
CA HIS A 259 -21.99 7.66 -10.76
C HIS A 259 -23.19 8.18 -9.93
N SER A 260 -24.31 7.45 -9.93
CA SER A 260 -25.48 7.80 -9.12
C SER A 260 -25.17 7.88 -7.60
N ILE A 261 -24.34 6.96 -7.09
CA ILE A 261 -23.93 6.97 -5.68
C ILE A 261 -22.99 8.13 -5.37
N ILE A 262 -22.08 8.48 -6.29
CA ILE A 262 -21.06 9.53 -6.09
C ILE A 262 -21.68 10.92 -6.25
N TYR A 263 -22.38 11.15 -7.35
CA TYR A 263 -22.92 12.47 -7.72
C TYR A 263 -24.37 12.69 -7.24
N GLY A 264 -25.05 11.63 -6.85
CA GLY A 264 -26.50 11.62 -6.58
C GLY A 264 -27.29 11.49 -7.86
N ASP A 265 -28.48 10.91 -7.80
CA ASP A 265 -29.41 10.97 -8.90
C ASP A 265 -29.81 12.45 -9.10
N ASP A 266 -29.60 12.97 -10.31
CA ASP A 266 -30.16 14.28 -10.72
C ASP A 266 -31.71 14.26 -10.78
N THR A 267 -32.31 13.12 -10.47
CA THR A 267 -33.76 12.98 -10.36
C THR A 267 -34.19 13.31 -8.94
N GLU A 268 -34.65 14.56 -8.77
CA GLU A 268 -35.38 15.07 -7.61
C GLU A 268 -34.62 14.99 -6.27
N GLN A 269 -33.78 15.99 -6.01
CA GLN A 269 -33.50 16.41 -4.63
C GLN A 269 -34.81 16.86 -3.99
N THR A 270 -35.58 15.90 -3.47
CA THR A 270 -36.50 16.26 -2.37
C THR A 270 -35.59 16.77 -1.25
N PRO A 271 -35.73 18.05 -0.85
CA PRO A 271 -34.87 18.61 0.17
C PRO A 271 -35.03 17.74 1.41
N LYS A 272 -33.94 17.11 1.88
CA LYS A 272 -33.96 16.35 3.14
C LYS A 272 -34.56 17.25 4.19
N PRO A 273 -35.60 16.82 4.90
CA PRO A 273 -36.24 17.67 5.91
C PRO A 273 -35.14 18.06 6.91
N LYS A 274 -34.87 19.36 7.00
CA LYS A 274 -33.94 19.90 7.98
C LYS A 274 -34.46 19.53 9.35
N SER A 275 -33.72 18.73 10.12
CA SER A 275 -34.08 18.41 11.48
C SER A 275 -34.08 19.72 12.28
N VAL A 276 -35.22 20.11 12.83
CA VAL A 276 -35.34 21.28 13.70
C VAL A 276 -35.08 20.81 15.13
N LYS A 277 -33.99 21.33 15.73
CA LYS A 277 -33.74 21.09 17.15
C LYS A 277 -34.61 22.02 17.99
N ILE A 278 -35.54 21.45 18.73
CA ILE A 278 -36.34 22.19 19.73
C ILE A 278 -35.46 22.43 20.96
N SER A 279 -35.40 23.67 21.46
CA SER A 279 -34.61 23.97 22.66
C SER A 279 -35.19 23.26 23.90
N ASN A 280 -34.33 22.91 24.87
CA ASN A 280 -34.78 22.30 26.13
C ASN A 280 -35.84 23.17 26.83
N TYR A 281 -35.72 24.47 26.76
CA TYR A 281 -36.71 25.41 27.34
C TYR A 281 -38.09 25.25 26.68
N THR A 282 -38.16 25.16 25.36
CA THR A 282 -39.42 24.95 24.62
C THR A 282 -39.97 23.54 24.89
N TYR A 283 -39.11 22.56 24.97
CA TYR A 283 -39.47 21.17 25.26
C TYR A 283 -40.14 21.06 26.64
N THR A 284 -39.49 21.54 27.71
CA THR A 284 -39.98 21.44 29.09
C THR A 284 -41.23 22.27 29.36
N LYS A 285 -41.52 23.28 28.54
CA LYS A 285 -42.72 24.09 28.63
C LYS A 285 -44.01 23.34 28.23
N TYR A 286 -43.90 22.41 27.29
CA TYR A 286 -45.05 21.72 26.70
C TYR A 286 -45.13 20.23 26.97
N PHE A 287 -44.02 19.60 27.38
CA PHE A 287 -43.93 18.17 27.64
C PHE A 287 -43.41 17.92 29.05
N ALA A 288 -44.05 17.00 29.78
CA ALA A 288 -43.59 16.58 31.10
C ALA A 288 -42.33 15.77 31.02
N GLU A 289 -41.56 15.77 32.10
CA GLU A 289 -40.32 14.96 32.20
C GLU A 289 -40.67 13.46 32.08
N GLY A 290 -40.02 12.75 31.12
CA GLY A 290 -40.29 11.32 30.84
C GLY A 290 -41.33 11.05 29.74
N THR A 291 -41.87 12.06 29.06
CA THR A 291 -42.77 11.87 27.90
C THR A 291 -42.05 11.07 26.80
N LYS A 292 -42.72 10.05 26.29
CA LYS A 292 -42.09 9.17 25.27
C LYS A 292 -41.91 9.90 23.94
N PRO A 293 -40.80 9.69 23.21
CA PRO A 293 -40.51 10.32 21.91
C PRO A 293 -41.67 10.25 20.90
N LYS A 294 -42.40 9.13 20.89
CA LYS A 294 -43.52 8.90 19.99
C LYS A 294 -44.71 9.85 20.31
N GLU A 295 -45.00 10.05 21.58
CA GLU A 295 -46.10 10.98 22.03
C GLU A 295 -45.73 12.43 21.72
N ILE A 296 -44.45 12.79 21.79
CA ILE A 296 -43.95 14.12 21.43
C ILE A 296 -44.15 14.37 19.93
N THR A 297 -43.76 13.42 19.08
CA THR A 297 -43.92 13.52 17.63
C THR A 297 -45.37 13.65 17.24
N GLU A 298 -46.27 12.81 17.76
CA GLU A 298 -47.71 12.84 17.48
C GLU A 298 -48.36 14.16 17.94
N THR A 299 -47.92 14.71 19.07
CA THR A 299 -48.43 16.00 19.59
C THR A 299 -47.97 17.16 18.71
N ILE A 300 -46.71 17.15 18.26
CA ILE A 300 -46.19 18.18 17.35
C ILE A 300 -46.89 18.11 16.00
N GLU A 301 -47.09 16.93 15.44
CA GLU A 301 -47.82 16.75 14.18
C GLU A 301 -49.25 17.30 14.26
N LYS A 302 -50.00 16.94 15.31
CA LYS A 302 -51.37 17.47 15.54
C LYS A 302 -51.38 19.00 15.72
N ALA A 303 -50.40 19.54 16.43
CA ALA A 303 -50.30 20.99 16.61
C ALA A 303 -49.99 21.72 15.30
N LEU A 304 -49.13 21.17 14.46
CA LEU A 304 -48.82 21.72 13.14
C LEU A 304 -50.03 21.60 12.19
N GLU A 305 -50.73 20.47 12.15
CA GLU A 305 -51.97 20.31 11.37
C GLU A 305 -53.03 21.32 11.78
N PHE A 306 -53.23 21.49 13.08
CA PHE A 306 -54.18 22.48 13.60
C PHE A 306 -53.78 23.90 13.21
N TYR A 307 -52.52 24.28 13.33
CA TYR A 307 -51.98 25.59 12.97
C TYR A 307 -52.21 25.92 11.51
N PHE A 308 -51.78 25.03 10.61
CA PHE A 308 -51.92 25.26 9.18
C PHE A 308 -53.37 25.19 8.67
N LYS A 309 -54.22 24.40 9.30
CA LYS A 309 -55.66 24.35 8.96
C LYS A 309 -56.43 25.59 9.34
N ASN A 310 -55.95 26.34 10.35
CA ASN A 310 -56.64 27.57 10.81
C ASN A 310 -55.96 28.87 10.35
N ASN A 311 -54.79 28.80 9.68
CA ASN A 311 -54.06 29.97 9.19
C ASN A 311 -53.81 29.91 7.65
N THR A 312 -54.53 29.05 6.93
CA THR A 312 -54.69 29.08 5.48
C THR A 312 -56.09 29.52 5.17
#